data_75cc59404a4ebe13d72d8910e520ea70
#
_entry.id   75cc59404a4ebe13d72d8910e520ea70
#
_cell.length_a   1.000
_cell.length_b   1.000
_cell.length_c   1.000
_cell.angle_alpha   90.00
_cell.angle_beta   90.00
_cell.angle_gamma   90.00
#
_symmetry.space_group_name_H-M   'P 1'
#
loop_
_entity.id
_entity.type
_entity.pdbx_description
1 polymer ?
#
loop_
_entity_poly.entity_id
_entity_poly.type
_entity_poly.pdbx_seq_one_letter_code
_entity_poly.pdbx_strand_id
1 'polypeptide(L)'
;MTAIAIWFNDENPENPSLWVASDSRVSKNQSSTLIDNAAKILTLPVVCRFPGEEGFFSKIAYYHTYGYCFAGSTLLGQNTFLALMPLLSNLVAFQPYTPPMDCVAQFILKYLGRSFDEYKVVAGASSAVEVALFGWCHVTRKLYIVHYYPEQDDNGIYIIKCTIILYLQT
;
A
#
# COMPACT_ATOMS: atom_id res chain seq x y z
N MET A 1 -2.77 12.38 -16.11
CA MET A 1 -2.03 11.10 -16.04
C MET A 1 -1.10 11.21 -14.85
N THR A 2 -1.01 10.21 -13.98
CA THR A 2 -0.10 10.19 -12.82
C THR A 2 1.04 9.26 -13.14
N ALA A 3 2.27 9.69 -12.88
CA ALA A 3 3.46 8.85 -12.98
C ALA A 3 4.03 8.62 -11.58
N ILE A 4 4.33 7.37 -11.24
CA ILE A 4 5.04 6.98 -10.02
C ILE A 4 6.17 6.06 -10.42
N ALA A 5 7.36 6.31 -9.90
CA ALA A 5 8.52 5.45 -10.02
C ALA A 5 8.98 4.99 -8.65
N ILE A 6 9.21 3.69 -8.50
CA ILE A 6 9.81 3.09 -7.30
C ILE A 6 10.98 2.23 -7.76
N TRP A 7 12.13 2.41 -7.15
CA TRP A 7 13.32 1.62 -7.53
C TRP A 7 14.19 1.31 -6.31
N PHE A 8 14.97 0.26 -6.45
CA PHE A 8 16.00 -0.10 -5.49
C PHE A 8 17.24 0.77 -5.74
N ASN A 9 17.75 1.37 -4.68
CA ASN A 9 19.03 2.05 -4.70
C ASN A 9 20.06 1.20 -3.95
N ASP A 10 21.08 0.74 -4.67
CA ASP A 10 22.18 -0.09 -4.22
C ASP A 10 23.53 0.62 -4.31
N GLU A 11 23.56 1.94 -4.49
CA GLU A 11 24.80 2.74 -4.47
C GLU A 11 25.60 2.51 -3.19
N ASN A 12 24.92 2.19 -2.08
CA ASN A 12 25.53 1.70 -0.87
C ASN A 12 25.07 0.27 -0.59
N PRO A 13 25.84 -0.77 -0.99
CA PRO A 13 25.46 -2.17 -0.81
C PRO A 13 25.25 -2.59 0.64
N GLU A 14 25.90 -1.90 1.61
CA GLU A 14 25.73 -2.18 3.04
C GLU A 14 24.37 -1.68 3.57
N ASN A 15 23.78 -0.67 2.91
CA ASN A 15 22.53 -0.05 3.30
C ASN A 15 21.64 0.20 2.06
N PRO A 16 21.14 -0.85 1.41
CA PRO A 16 20.26 -0.69 0.26
C PRO A 16 18.96 -0.03 0.69
N SER A 17 18.40 0.78 -0.18
CA SER A 17 17.19 1.56 0.10
C SER A 17 16.18 1.51 -1.04
N LEU A 18 14.94 1.85 -0.75
CA LEU A 18 13.89 2.08 -1.73
C LEU A 18 13.68 3.57 -1.90
N TRP A 19 13.70 4.00 -3.14
CA TRP A 19 13.41 5.37 -3.50
C TRP A 19 12.09 5.43 -4.25
N VAL A 20 11.35 6.50 -4.04
CA VAL A 20 10.07 6.72 -4.69
C VAL A 20 9.94 8.18 -5.14
N ALA A 21 9.43 8.37 -6.33
CA ALA A 21 9.08 9.68 -6.87
C ALA A 21 7.72 9.63 -7.55
N SER A 22 6.95 10.71 -7.45
CA SER A 22 5.68 10.86 -8.16
C SER A 22 5.46 12.29 -8.59
N ASP A 23 4.60 12.49 -9.60
CA ASP A 23 3.99 13.78 -9.82
C ASP A 23 2.98 14.09 -8.72
N SER A 24 2.69 15.36 -8.48
CA SER A 24 1.74 15.81 -7.45
C SER A 24 0.41 16.30 -8.02
N ARG A 25 0.25 16.31 -9.36
CA ARG A 25 -0.94 16.89 -9.99
C ARG A 25 -2.13 15.94 -9.98
N VAL A 26 -3.30 16.47 -9.61
CA VAL A 26 -4.61 15.83 -9.80
C VAL A 26 -5.40 16.61 -10.83
N SER A 27 -5.89 15.95 -11.88
CA SER A 27 -6.67 16.57 -12.94
C SER A 27 -8.07 15.97 -13.00
N LYS A 28 -9.07 16.79 -13.30
CA LYS A 28 -10.43 16.34 -13.54
C LYS A 28 -10.54 15.65 -14.92
N ASN A 29 -9.83 16.20 -15.91
CA ASN A 29 -9.71 15.69 -17.28
C ASN A 29 -8.36 16.16 -17.85
N GLN A 30 -8.10 15.91 -19.15
CA GLN A 30 -6.84 16.32 -19.77
C GLN A 30 -6.58 17.83 -19.77
N SER A 31 -7.61 18.66 -19.62
CA SER A 31 -7.52 20.12 -19.77
C SER A 31 -7.69 20.90 -18.46
N SER A 32 -8.11 20.29 -17.35
CA SER A 32 -8.33 21.01 -16.10
C SER A 32 -7.65 20.34 -14.92
N THR A 33 -6.79 21.11 -14.25
CA THR A 33 -6.14 20.72 -12.99
C THR A 33 -7.06 21.06 -11.82
N LEU A 34 -7.22 20.11 -10.91
CA LEU A 34 -7.93 20.32 -9.63
C LEU A 34 -6.98 20.77 -8.53
N ILE A 35 -5.83 20.10 -8.42
CA ILE A 35 -4.83 20.33 -7.38
C ILE A 35 -3.46 20.06 -7.99
N ASP A 36 -2.51 20.98 -7.78
CA ASP A 36 -1.12 20.82 -8.22
C ASP A 36 -0.22 20.13 -7.17
N ASN A 37 -0.60 20.20 -5.90
CA ASN A 37 0.21 19.72 -4.76
C ASN A 37 -0.53 18.60 -3.98
N ALA A 38 -1.03 17.58 -4.65
CA ALA A 38 -1.64 16.44 -3.99
C ALA A 38 -0.59 15.46 -3.46
N ALA A 39 -0.74 15.02 -2.21
CA ALA A 39 0.08 13.96 -1.66
C ALA A 39 -0.34 12.61 -2.27
N LYS A 40 0.60 11.96 -2.98
CA LYS A 40 0.42 10.63 -3.58
C LYS A 40 1.40 9.59 -3.03
N ILE A 41 2.38 10.04 -2.26
CA ILE A 41 3.31 9.20 -1.52
C ILE A 41 3.04 9.45 -0.04
N LEU A 42 2.71 8.40 0.68
CA LEU A 42 2.22 8.42 2.04
C LEU A 42 2.93 7.35 2.86
N THR A 43 2.88 7.46 4.17
CA THR A 43 3.44 6.46 5.09
C THR A 43 2.33 5.72 5.81
N LEU A 44 2.36 4.39 5.77
CA LEU A 44 1.34 3.51 6.34
C LEU A 44 1.89 2.81 7.58
N PRO A 45 1.48 3.20 8.79
CA PRO A 45 1.93 2.57 10.03
C PRO A 45 1.30 1.18 10.19
N VAL A 46 2.10 0.24 10.64
CA VAL A 46 1.69 -1.11 11.04
C VAL A 46 2.12 -1.34 12.47
N VAL A 47 1.14 -1.49 13.36
CA VAL A 47 1.38 -1.67 14.79
C VAL A 47 0.66 -2.92 15.26
N CYS A 48 1.39 -3.87 15.83
CA CYS A 48 0.81 -5.07 16.43
C CYS A 48 1.00 -5.04 17.94
N ARG A 49 -0.10 -5.21 18.65
CA ARG A 49 -0.16 -5.20 20.14
C ARG A 49 -0.48 -6.58 20.67
N PHE A 50 -0.05 -6.83 21.90
CA PHE A 50 -0.38 -8.04 22.63
C PHE A 50 -0.81 -7.72 24.08
N PRO A 51 -1.48 -8.65 24.78
CA PRO A 51 -1.98 -8.40 26.13
C PRO A 51 -0.84 -8.04 27.12
N GLY A 52 -1.07 -7.01 27.91
CA GLY A 52 -0.29 -6.71 29.11
C GLY A 52 -0.72 -7.57 30.31
N GLU A 53 -0.17 -7.27 31.49
CA GLU A 53 -0.47 -8.00 32.73
C GLU A 53 -1.95 -7.88 33.15
N GLU A 54 -2.60 -6.79 32.77
CA GLU A 54 -4.02 -6.54 33.04
C GLU A 54 -4.97 -7.10 31.97
N GLY A 55 -4.46 -7.85 30.98
CA GLY A 55 -5.24 -8.43 29.89
C GLY A 55 -5.60 -7.47 28.77
N PHE A 56 -5.28 -6.19 28.86
CA PHE A 56 -5.45 -5.23 27.77
C PHE A 56 -4.33 -5.34 26.76
N PHE A 57 -4.64 -5.08 25.47
CA PHE A 57 -3.66 -5.06 24.36
C PHE A 57 -2.81 -3.77 24.40
N SER A 58 -2.08 -3.57 25.49
CA SER A 58 -1.30 -2.35 25.78
C SER A 58 0.16 -2.46 25.34
N LYS A 59 0.71 -3.66 25.27
CA LYS A 59 2.11 -3.89 24.89
C LYS A 59 2.27 -3.92 23.37
N ILE A 60 3.27 -3.19 22.83
CA ILE A 60 3.59 -3.18 21.41
C ILE A 60 4.62 -4.27 21.15
N ALA A 61 4.27 -5.24 20.30
CA ALA A 61 5.18 -6.27 19.81
C ALA A 61 5.91 -5.82 18.55
N TYR A 62 5.25 -5.03 17.71
CA TYR A 62 5.77 -4.58 16.44
C TYR A 62 5.29 -3.18 16.10
N TYR A 63 6.22 -2.35 15.65
CA TYR A 63 5.94 -1.04 15.07
C TYR A 63 6.84 -0.85 13.86
N HIS A 64 6.23 -0.59 12.71
CA HIS A 64 6.94 -0.28 11.48
C HIS A 64 6.08 0.62 10.59
N THR A 65 6.72 1.27 9.63
CA THR A 65 6.06 2.14 8.65
C THR A 65 6.45 1.69 7.26
N TYR A 66 5.45 1.35 6.46
CA TYR A 66 5.64 1.10 5.02
C TYR A 66 5.35 2.35 4.21
N GLY A 67 5.98 2.46 3.04
CA GLY A 67 5.58 3.42 2.03
C GLY A 67 4.33 2.95 1.31
N TYR A 68 3.43 3.89 1.03
CA TYR A 68 2.22 3.69 0.24
C TYR A 68 2.16 4.77 -0.84
N CYS A 69 1.86 4.40 -2.06
CA CYS A 69 1.59 5.38 -3.11
C CYS A 69 0.50 4.88 -4.06
N PHE A 70 -0.12 5.80 -4.78
CA PHE A 70 -1.19 5.47 -5.71
C PHE A 70 -1.20 6.35 -6.95
N ALA A 71 -1.68 5.79 -8.05
CA ALA A 71 -1.93 6.45 -9.34
C ALA A 71 -3.37 6.16 -9.80
N GLY A 72 -3.91 6.99 -10.68
CA GLY A 72 -5.28 6.85 -11.19
C GLY A 72 -6.32 7.51 -10.30
N SER A 73 -7.36 6.78 -9.87
CA SER A 73 -8.44 7.31 -9.05
C SER A 73 -7.94 7.81 -7.69
N THR A 74 -7.87 9.14 -7.55
CA THR A 74 -7.44 9.78 -6.29
C THR A 74 -8.40 9.46 -5.15
N LEU A 75 -9.70 9.41 -5.42
CA LEU A 75 -10.69 9.07 -4.40
C LEU A 75 -10.45 7.67 -3.85
N LEU A 76 -10.30 6.68 -4.71
CA LEU A 76 -10.11 5.30 -4.29
C LEU A 76 -8.74 5.10 -3.61
N GLY A 77 -7.67 5.70 -4.16
CA GLY A 77 -6.33 5.61 -3.59
C GLY A 77 -6.23 6.24 -2.20
N GLN A 78 -6.74 7.46 -2.02
CA GLN A 78 -6.73 8.15 -0.72
C GLN A 78 -7.69 7.51 0.29
N ASN A 79 -8.90 7.13 -0.13
CA ASN A 79 -9.85 6.48 0.77
C ASN A 79 -9.33 5.13 1.27
N THR A 80 -8.70 4.35 0.40
CA THR A 80 -8.03 3.10 0.79
C THR A 80 -6.96 3.36 1.84
N PHE A 81 -6.08 4.36 1.63
CA PHE A 81 -5.06 4.73 2.60
C PHE A 81 -5.67 5.13 3.96
N LEU A 82 -6.66 6.02 3.96
CA LEU A 82 -7.32 6.51 5.17
C LEU A 82 -8.00 5.39 5.97
N ALA A 83 -8.58 4.40 5.28
CA ALA A 83 -9.17 3.24 5.93
C ALA A 83 -8.13 2.24 6.46
N LEU A 84 -7.04 2.04 5.72
CA LEU A 84 -5.96 1.13 6.14
C LEU A 84 -5.18 1.65 7.35
N MET A 85 -5.04 2.97 7.51
CA MET A 85 -4.33 3.56 8.65
C MET A 85 -4.83 3.06 10.01
N PRO A 86 -6.11 3.22 10.40
CA PRO A 86 -6.61 2.73 11.69
C PRO A 86 -6.61 1.20 11.77
N LEU A 87 -6.85 0.48 10.66
CA LEU A 87 -6.88 -0.97 10.65
C LEU A 87 -5.50 -1.57 10.93
N LEU A 88 -4.46 -1.09 10.26
CA LEU A 88 -3.10 -1.63 10.39
C LEU A 88 -2.36 -1.07 11.62
N SER A 89 -2.71 0.10 12.13
CA SER A 89 -2.13 0.65 13.35
C SER A 89 -2.73 0.07 14.64
N ASN A 90 -3.75 -0.77 14.54
CA ASN A 90 -4.41 -1.40 15.69
C ASN A 90 -4.55 -2.93 15.55
N LEU A 91 -3.56 -3.58 14.96
CA LEU A 91 -3.51 -5.03 14.93
C LEU A 91 -3.30 -5.58 16.35
N VAL A 92 -3.94 -6.71 16.65
CA VAL A 92 -3.82 -7.39 17.94
C VAL A 92 -3.49 -8.85 17.74
N ALA A 93 -2.67 -9.40 18.62
CA ALA A 93 -2.35 -10.82 18.70
C ALA A 93 -2.27 -11.25 20.19
N PHE A 94 -2.59 -12.50 20.52
CA PHE A 94 -2.50 -12.99 21.90
C PHE A 94 -1.06 -13.19 22.39
N GLN A 95 -0.11 -13.25 21.47
CA GLN A 95 1.32 -13.35 21.73
C GLN A 95 2.07 -12.29 20.91
N PRO A 96 3.32 -11.93 21.29
CA PRO A 96 4.14 -11.04 20.48
C PRO A 96 4.24 -11.55 19.04
N TYR A 97 3.81 -10.74 18.09
CA TYR A 97 3.74 -11.11 16.69
C TYR A 97 4.24 -9.99 15.78
N THR A 98 5.08 -10.36 14.83
CA THR A 98 5.54 -9.48 13.75
C THR A 98 4.85 -9.89 12.45
N PRO A 99 3.88 -9.11 11.95
CA PRO A 99 3.22 -9.45 10.69
C PRO A 99 4.22 -9.37 9.52
N PRO A 100 4.39 -10.46 8.76
CA PRO A 100 5.21 -10.44 7.57
C PRO A 100 4.54 -9.58 6.49
N MET A 101 5.36 -8.98 5.60
CA MET A 101 4.86 -8.02 4.63
C MET A 101 3.87 -8.64 3.62
N ASP A 102 4.02 -9.90 3.28
CA ASP A 102 3.08 -10.62 2.42
C ASP A 102 1.68 -10.75 3.06
N CYS A 103 1.58 -10.94 4.38
CA CYS A 103 0.30 -10.92 5.09
C CYS A 103 -0.35 -9.53 5.05
N VAL A 104 0.44 -8.48 5.26
CA VAL A 104 -0.03 -7.09 5.13
C VAL A 104 -0.48 -6.81 3.70
N ALA A 105 0.31 -7.25 2.71
CA ALA A 105 -0.01 -7.10 1.29
C ALA A 105 -1.32 -7.81 0.91
N GLN A 106 -1.55 -9.04 1.38
CA GLN A 106 -2.79 -9.77 1.13
C GLN A 106 -4.00 -9.13 1.81
N PHE A 107 -3.83 -8.55 2.99
CA PHE A 107 -4.89 -7.77 3.64
C PHE A 107 -5.27 -6.55 2.81
N ILE A 108 -4.28 -5.80 2.32
CA ILE A 108 -4.49 -4.64 1.44
C ILE A 108 -5.17 -5.06 0.14
N LEU A 109 -4.73 -6.17 -0.49
CA LEU A 109 -5.36 -6.70 -1.70
C LEU A 109 -6.85 -6.96 -1.52
N LYS A 110 -7.22 -7.62 -0.42
CA LYS A 110 -8.63 -7.90 -0.10
C LYS A 110 -9.44 -6.63 0.13
N TYR A 111 -8.87 -5.66 0.85
CA TYR A 111 -9.55 -4.40 1.12
C TYR A 111 -9.72 -3.58 -0.16
N LEU A 112 -8.64 -3.38 -0.91
CA LEU A 112 -8.64 -2.61 -2.16
C LEU A 112 -9.56 -3.26 -3.21
N GLY A 113 -9.52 -4.59 -3.34
CA GLY A 113 -10.38 -5.34 -4.25
C GLY A 113 -11.86 -5.09 -3.96
N ARG A 114 -12.29 -5.20 -2.68
CA ARG A 114 -13.68 -4.91 -2.28
C ARG A 114 -14.06 -3.46 -2.59
N SER A 115 -13.23 -2.50 -2.19
CA SER A 115 -13.50 -1.07 -2.45
C SER A 115 -13.55 -0.75 -3.95
N PHE A 116 -12.70 -1.40 -4.75
CA PHE A 116 -12.71 -1.27 -6.20
C PHE A 116 -14.00 -1.85 -6.80
N ASP A 117 -14.44 -3.03 -6.36
CA ASP A 117 -15.67 -3.68 -6.83
C ASP A 117 -16.92 -2.82 -6.58
N GLU A 118 -16.98 -2.19 -5.40
CA GLU A 118 -18.07 -1.26 -5.06
C GLU A 118 -18.00 0.02 -5.90
N TYR A 119 -16.82 0.60 -6.05
CA TYR A 119 -16.63 1.88 -6.71
C TYR A 119 -16.74 1.80 -8.24
N LYS A 120 -16.30 0.70 -8.87
CA LYS A 120 -16.36 0.53 -10.33
C LYS A 120 -17.80 0.53 -10.88
N VAL A 121 -18.78 0.12 -10.07
CA VAL A 121 -20.21 0.13 -10.45
C VAL A 121 -20.70 1.56 -10.71
N VAL A 122 -20.19 2.53 -9.94
CA VAL A 122 -20.60 3.93 -10.04
C VAL A 122 -19.68 4.73 -10.97
N ALA A 123 -18.40 4.49 -10.91
CA ALA A 123 -17.37 5.32 -11.58
C ALA A 123 -16.93 4.77 -12.94
N GLY A 124 -17.24 3.51 -13.27
CA GLY A 124 -16.82 2.88 -14.53
C GLY A 124 -15.32 2.97 -14.73
N ALA A 125 -14.87 3.39 -15.91
CA ALA A 125 -13.45 3.53 -16.24
C ALA A 125 -12.68 4.51 -15.34
N SER A 126 -13.36 5.44 -14.66
CA SER A 126 -12.75 6.38 -13.71
C SER A 126 -12.37 5.74 -12.37
N SER A 127 -12.72 4.47 -12.15
CA SER A 127 -12.32 3.70 -10.98
C SER A 127 -10.90 3.17 -11.06
N ALA A 128 -10.27 3.17 -12.24
CA ALA A 128 -8.93 2.64 -12.43
C ALA A 128 -7.94 3.27 -11.43
N VAL A 129 -7.29 2.42 -10.65
CA VAL A 129 -6.32 2.79 -9.62
C VAL A 129 -5.20 1.77 -9.60
N GLU A 130 -3.99 2.27 -9.48
CA GLU A 130 -2.81 1.47 -9.15
C GLU A 130 -2.29 1.92 -7.79
N VAL A 131 -1.88 0.97 -6.98
CA VAL A 131 -1.37 1.20 -5.63
C VAL A 131 -0.04 0.46 -5.49
N ALA A 132 0.91 1.03 -4.79
CA ALA A 132 2.08 0.28 -4.36
C ALA A 132 2.29 0.41 -2.85
N LEU A 133 2.63 -0.73 -2.23
CA LEU A 133 3.14 -0.84 -0.87
C LEU A 133 4.62 -1.20 -0.97
N PHE A 134 5.48 -0.50 -0.24
CA PHE A 134 6.91 -0.77 -0.31
C PHE A 134 7.61 -0.54 1.03
N GLY A 135 8.71 -1.26 1.26
CA GLY A 135 9.51 -1.14 2.47
C GLY A 135 10.26 -2.40 2.84
N TRP A 136 10.78 -2.40 4.05
CA TRP A 136 11.55 -3.49 4.63
C TRP A 136 10.66 -4.49 5.37
N CYS A 137 10.78 -5.77 5.07
CA CYS A 137 10.13 -6.84 5.81
C CYS A 137 11.07 -7.39 6.90
N HIS A 138 10.71 -7.18 8.17
CA HIS A 138 11.52 -7.64 9.31
C HIS A 138 11.59 -9.16 9.44
N VAL A 139 10.58 -9.88 8.92
CA VAL A 139 10.52 -11.35 8.98
C VAL A 139 11.46 -11.98 7.96
N THR A 140 11.37 -11.54 6.70
CA THR A 140 12.19 -12.10 5.61
C THR A 140 13.53 -11.39 5.44
N ARG A 141 13.72 -10.23 6.09
CA ARG A 141 14.90 -9.35 5.96
C ARG A 141 15.19 -8.96 4.50
N LYS A 142 14.14 -8.51 3.79
CA LYS A 142 14.24 -8.10 2.39
C LYS A 142 13.46 -6.81 2.16
N LEU A 143 13.86 -6.07 1.14
CA LEU A 143 13.09 -4.98 0.59
C LEU A 143 12.03 -5.53 -0.37
N TYR A 144 10.82 -4.99 -0.26
CA TYR A 144 9.66 -5.38 -1.04
C TYR A 144 9.07 -4.18 -1.76
N ILE A 145 8.59 -4.42 -2.97
CA ILE A 145 7.62 -3.58 -3.65
C ILE A 145 6.45 -4.50 -4.02
N VAL A 146 5.25 -4.17 -3.56
CA VAL A 146 4.02 -4.87 -3.93
C VAL A 146 3.19 -3.91 -4.77
N HIS A 147 2.96 -4.24 -6.02
CA HIS A 147 2.18 -3.45 -6.97
C HIS A 147 0.79 -4.06 -7.13
N TYR A 148 -0.24 -3.27 -6.88
CA TYR A 148 -1.65 -3.63 -7.06
C TYR A 148 -2.19 -2.87 -8.28
N TYR A 149 -2.85 -3.58 -9.17
CA TYR A 149 -3.33 -3.02 -10.43
C TYR A 149 -4.60 -3.71 -10.90
N PRO A 150 -5.46 -3.00 -11.67
CA PRO A 150 -6.64 -3.61 -12.25
C PRO A 150 -6.24 -4.45 -13.48
N GLU A 151 -6.73 -5.69 -13.54
CA GLU A 151 -6.56 -6.60 -14.66
C GLU A 151 -7.89 -7.27 -14.99
N GLN A 152 -8.14 -7.60 -16.24
CA GLN A 152 -9.32 -8.38 -16.61
C GLN A 152 -9.12 -9.85 -16.28
N ASP A 153 -10.13 -10.46 -15.65
CA ASP A 153 -10.20 -11.90 -15.44
C ASP A 153 -10.62 -12.60 -16.75
N ASP A 154 -10.71 -13.92 -16.72
CA ASP A 154 -11.09 -14.77 -17.86
C ASP A 154 -12.52 -14.45 -18.39
N ASN A 155 -13.34 -13.78 -17.63
CA ASN A 155 -14.69 -13.33 -18.01
C ASN A 155 -14.74 -11.88 -18.51
N GLY A 156 -13.57 -11.22 -18.63
CA GLY A 156 -13.47 -9.82 -19.01
C GLY A 156 -13.85 -8.82 -17.93
N ILE A 157 -13.99 -9.28 -16.66
CA ILE A 157 -14.30 -8.43 -15.51
C ILE A 157 -13.01 -7.90 -14.90
N TYR A 158 -12.93 -6.58 -14.69
CA TYR A 158 -11.79 -5.99 -13.99
C TYR A 158 -11.79 -6.34 -12.51
N ILE A 159 -10.66 -6.88 -12.04
CA ILE A 159 -10.36 -7.20 -10.64
C ILE A 159 -9.00 -6.61 -10.27
N ILE A 160 -8.75 -6.39 -8.99
CA ILE A 160 -7.42 -5.99 -8.51
C ILE A 160 -6.55 -7.23 -8.32
N LYS A 161 -5.40 -7.23 -8.98
CA LYS A 161 -4.32 -8.20 -8.77
C LYS A 161 -3.12 -7.54 -8.09
N CYS A 162 -2.19 -8.33 -7.61
CA CYS A 162 -0.92 -7.83 -7.11
C CYS A 162 0.27 -8.64 -7.62
N THR A 163 1.38 -7.94 -7.83
CA THR A 163 2.70 -8.53 -8.11
C THR A 163 3.67 -8.12 -7.02
N ILE A 164 4.48 -9.06 -6.54
CA ILE A 164 5.51 -8.82 -5.52
C ILE A 164 6.87 -8.83 -6.20
N ILE A 165 7.62 -7.75 -6.02
CA ILE A 165 9.00 -7.59 -6.47
C ILE A 165 9.89 -7.58 -5.25
N LEU A 166 10.86 -8.49 -5.21
CA LEU A 166 11.81 -8.65 -4.10
C LEU A 166 13.19 -8.16 -4.53
N TYR A 167 13.85 -7.39 -3.67
CA TYR A 167 15.28 -7.17 -3.81
C TYR A 167 16.03 -8.30 -3.13
N LEU A 168 16.75 -9.07 -3.91
CA LEU A 168 17.67 -10.10 -3.45
C LEU A 168 19.06 -9.47 -3.35
N GLN A 169 19.59 -9.28 -2.13
CA GLN A 169 21.02 -9.03 -1.97
C GLN A 169 21.78 -10.27 -2.48
N THR A 170 22.56 -10.08 -3.51
CA THR A 170 23.53 -11.08 -4.01
C THR A 170 24.75 -11.12 -3.12
#